data_2b8c894e64699a279b978240cfb528db
#
_entry.id   2b8c894e64699a279b978240cfb528db
#
_cell.length_a   1.000
_cell.length_b   1.000
_cell.length_c   1.000
_cell.angle_alpha   90.00
_cell.angle_beta   90.00
_cell.angle_gamma   90.00
#
_symmetry.space_group_name_H-M   'P 1'
#
loop_
_entity.id
_entity.type
_entity.pdbx_description
1 polymer ?
#
loop_
_entity_poly.entity_id
_entity_poly.type
_entity_poly.pdbx_seq_one_letter_code
_entity_poly.pdbx_strand_id
1 'polypeptide(L)'
;MDKRPVPDLLTPMLKPIETINTLITAFRTASAPLDIKAKDSVVQIQPENAEARVILILDGALNIYRTADNLRFVRAAAPNLFGMQGSPFRNNLYQFRSEKGAVLETLPYSRAVELVSEHQLFKEVLDFQTYLSDFQAYRTNLLISKSTYQIVCAFLFELEMMPPEQRLRTSVFNYIHEHTHLARSGVMKILSDLRQGEYINIENGKLVAILKKLPREY
;
A
#
# COMPACT_ATOMS: atom_id res chain seq x y z
N MET A 1 20.16 -26.03 13.53
CA MET A 1 18.94 -25.42 12.98
C MET A 1 18.95 -23.96 13.38
N ASP A 2 19.34 -23.13 12.46
CA ASP A 2 19.42 -21.68 12.67
C ASP A 2 17.98 -21.13 12.78
N LYS A 3 17.58 -20.79 13.99
CA LYS A 3 16.29 -20.12 14.21
C LYS A 3 16.45 -18.67 13.74
N ARG A 4 16.25 -18.41 12.47
CA ARG A 4 16.03 -17.03 12.04
C ARG A 4 14.90 -16.47 12.91
N PRO A 5 15.08 -15.28 13.50
CA PRO A 5 14.02 -14.67 14.27
C PRO A 5 12.82 -14.51 13.33
N VAL A 6 11.67 -15.05 13.76
CA VAL A 6 10.41 -14.80 13.06
C VAL A 6 10.26 -13.27 13.04
N PRO A 7 10.14 -12.65 11.87
CA PRO A 7 9.95 -11.21 11.80
C PRO A 7 8.76 -10.85 12.70
N ASP A 8 8.92 -9.82 13.52
CA ASP A 8 7.79 -9.30 14.27
C ASP A 8 6.71 -8.95 13.23
N LEU A 9 5.55 -9.60 13.30
CA LEU A 9 4.45 -9.46 12.33
C LEU A 9 3.95 -8.00 12.22
N LEU A 10 4.42 -7.12 13.10
CA LEU A 10 4.13 -5.69 13.11
C LEU A 10 5.25 -4.86 12.45
N THR A 11 6.36 -5.48 12.03
CA THR A 11 7.42 -4.76 11.32
C THR A 11 6.99 -4.53 9.87
N PRO A 12 6.84 -3.29 9.42
CA PRO A 12 6.50 -2.99 8.04
C PRO A 12 7.57 -3.55 7.10
N MET A 13 7.11 -4.13 6.00
CA MET A 13 7.99 -4.65 4.97
C MET A 13 8.76 -3.51 4.27
N LEU A 14 10.06 -3.70 4.12
CA LEU A 14 10.87 -2.75 3.35
C LEU A 14 10.55 -2.90 1.85
N LYS A 15 10.19 -1.78 1.26
CA LYS A 15 9.94 -1.68 -0.18
C LYS A 15 11.27 -1.81 -0.94
N PRO A 16 11.36 -2.68 -1.98
CA PRO A 16 12.59 -2.89 -2.75
C PRO A 16 12.79 -1.75 -3.77
N ILE A 17 13.21 -0.59 -3.28
CA ILE A 17 13.31 0.65 -4.07
C ILE A 17 14.28 0.49 -5.26
N GLU A 18 15.42 -0.16 -5.08
CA GLU A 18 16.41 -0.36 -6.15
C GLU A 18 15.84 -1.22 -7.27
N THR A 19 15.22 -2.36 -6.94
CA THR A 19 14.53 -3.25 -7.88
C THR A 19 13.46 -2.50 -8.67
N ILE A 20 12.63 -1.72 -7.98
CA ILE A 20 11.55 -0.93 -8.59
C ILE A 20 12.14 0.12 -9.54
N ASN A 21 13.17 0.84 -9.14
CA ASN A 21 13.81 1.85 -9.98
C ASN A 21 14.46 1.24 -11.23
N THR A 22 15.07 0.06 -11.11
CA THR A 22 15.65 -0.66 -12.25
C THR A 22 14.56 -0.99 -13.28
N LEU A 23 13.43 -1.56 -12.82
CA LEU A 23 12.29 -1.85 -13.70
C LEU A 23 11.69 -0.58 -14.33
N ILE A 24 11.46 0.47 -13.54
CA ILE A 24 10.94 1.75 -14.03
C ILE A 24 11.88 2.35 -15.09
N THR A 25 13.18 2.33 -14.86
CA THR A 25 14.17 2.89 -15.81
C THR A 25 14.09 2.19 -17.16
N ALA A 26 14.00 0.86 -17.17
CA ALA A 26 13.86 0.10 -18.42
C ALA A 26 12.50 0.38 -19.09
N PHE A 27 11.40 0.37 -18.34
CA PHE A 27 10.06 0.55 -18.89
C PHE A 27 9.79 1.94 -19.43
N ARG A 28 10.43 2.97 -18.88
CA ARG A 28 10.32 4.35 -19.36
C ARG A 28 10.88 4.56 -20.76
N THR A 29 11.67 3.66 -21.29
CA THR A 29 12.11 3.72 -22.70
C THR A 29 10.96 3.56 -23.70
N ALA A 30 9.83 2.99 -23.27
CA ALA A 30 8.66 2.73 -24.11
C ALA A 30 7.33 3.15 -23.46
N SER A 31 7.35 3.82 -22.30
CA SER A 31 6.14 4.33 -21.66
C SER A 31 5.74 5.69 -22.22
N ALA A 32 4.48 6.04 -22.00
CA ALA A 32 3.92 7.34 -22.31
C ALA A 32 3.21 7.93 -21.07
N PRO A 33 3.19 9.27 -20.91
CA PRO A 33 2.48 9.93 -19.84
C PRO A 33 1.00 9.51 -19.81
N LEU A 34 0.48 9.27 -18.60
CA LEU A 34 -0.93 9.06 -18.36
C LEU A 34 -1.55 10.33 -17.81
N ASP A 35 -2.43 10.95 -18.59
CA ASP A 35 -3.08 12.21 -18.19
C ASP A 35 -4.09 11.95 -17.06
N ILE A 36 -3.81 12.52 -15.87
CA ILE A 36 -4.67 12.46 -14.69
C ILE A 36 -5.43 13.79 -14.59
N LYS A 37 -6.68 13.78 -15.06
CA LYS A 37 -7.52 14.99 -15.14
C LYS A 37 -8.01 15.51 -13.79
N ALA A 38 -8.17 14.62 -12.78
CA ALA A 38 -8.69 14.98 -11.47
C ALA A 38 -8.17 14.06 -10.37
N LYS A 39 -8.27 14.50 -9.12
CA LYS A 39 -8.11 13.64 -7.95
C LYS A 39 -9.12 12.47 -8.01
N ASP A 40 -8.71 11.30 -7.53
CA ASP A 40 -9.51 10.06 -7.53
C ASP A 40 -9.92 9.56 -8.93
N SER A 41 -9.21 10.00 -10.00
CA SER A 41 -9.38 9.42 -11.32
C SER A 41 -9.04 7.94 -11.30
N VAL A 42 -9.96 7.13 -11.85
CA VAL A 42 -9.74 5.68 -11.98
C VAL A 42 -8.68 5.41 -13.03
N VAL A 43 -7.65 4.68 -12.64
CA VAL A 43 -6.58 4.21 -13.52
C VAL A 43 -6.85 2.76 -13.89
N GLN A 44 -7.06 2.48 -15.16
CA GLN A 44 -7.35 1.15 -15.66
C GLN A 44 -6.07 0.44 -16.07
N ILE A 45 -5.76 -0.68 -15.40
CA ILE A 45 -4.67 -1.59 -15.78
C ILE A 45 -5.10 -2.47 -16.94
N GLN A 46 -6.36 -2.87 -16.97
CA GLN A 46 -6.96 -3.64 -18.07
C GLN A 46 -8.22 -2.96 -18.57
N PRO A 47 -8.11 -2.09 -19.59
CA PRO A 47 -9.29 -1.50 -20.22
C PRO A 47 -10.14 -2.58 -20.90
N GLU A 48 -11.43 -2.35 -20.95
CA GLU A 48 -12.35 -3.23 -21.67
C GLU A 48 -11.98 -3.28 -23.17
N ASN A 49 -11.88 -4.48 -23.73
CA ASN A 49 -11.49 -4.71 -25.13
C ASN A 49 -10.11 -4.15 -25.55
N ALA A 50 -9.21 -3.92 -24.60
CA ALA A 50 -7.86 -3.47 -24.89
C ALA A 50 -6.81 -4.31 -24.15
N GLU A 51 -5.58 -4.19 -24.60
CA GLU A 51 -4.44 -4.86 -23.96
C GLU A 51 -4.22 -4.37 -22.53
N ALA A 52 -3.83 -5.30 -21.64
CA ALA A 52 -3.41 -4.97 -20.29
C ALA A 52 -2.22 -3.99 -20.32
N ARG A 53 -2.13 -3.15 -19.31
CA ARG A 53 -1.12 -2.09 -19.19
C ARG A 53 -0.32 -2.24 -17.91
N VAL A 54 0.93 -1.84 -17.98
CA VAL A 54 1.76 -1.54 -16.82
C VAL A 54 1.67 -0.06 -16.53
N ILE A 55 1.44 0.29 -15.27
CA ILE A 55 1.38 1.67 -14.77
C ILE A 55 2.62 1.93 -13.92
N LEU A 56 3.35 2.97 -14.24
CA LEU A 56 4.49 3.46 -13.48
C LEU A 56 4.06 4.65 -12.63
N ILE A 57 4.40 4.64 -11.35
CA ILE A 57 4.17 5.76 -10.43
C ILE A 57 5.51 6.45 -10.20
N LEU A 58 5.69 7.62 -10.81
CA LEU A 58 6.95 8.37 -10.79
C LEU A 58 6.98 9.40 -9.67
N ASP A 59 5.82 9.99 -9.35
CA ASP A 59 5.64 10.90 -8.21
C ASP A 59 4.21 10.78 -7.67
N GLY A 60 4.01 11.15 -6.40
CA GLY A 60 2.72 11.01 -5.71
C GLY A 60 2.37 9.58 -5.38
N ALA A 61 1.09 9.19 -5.53
CA ALA A 61 0.63 7.84 -5.22
C ALA A 61 -0.65 7.42 -5.97
N LEU A 62 -0.87 6.11 -6.02
CA LEU A 62 -2.16 5.48 -6.30
C LEU A 62 -2.75 4.90 -5.02
N ASN A 63 -4.03 5.13 -4.80
CA ASN A 63 -4.82 4.46 -3.78
C ASN A 63 -5.49 3.23 -4.40
N ILE A 64 -5.26 2.07 -3.81
CA ILE A 64 -5.80 0.80 -4.28
C ILE A 64 -6.95 0.42 -3.36
N TYR A 65 -8.13 0.25 -3.94
CA TYR A 65 -9.35 -0.12 -3.24
C TYR A 65 -9.80 -1.50 -3.67
N ARG A 66 -10.34 -2.27 -2.74
CA ARG A 66 -10.99 -3.53 -3.02
C ARG A 66 -12.34 -3.24 -3.69
N THR A 67 -12.60 -3.86 -4.85
CA THR A 67 -13.81 -3.56 -5.65
C THR A 67 -15.10 -3.96 -4.93
N ALA A 68 -15.07 -5.08 -4.18
CA ALA A 68 -16.24 -5.65 -3.53
C ALA A 68 -16.91 -4.74 -2.49
N ASP A 69 -16.11 -3.96 -1.76
CA ASP A 69 -16.60 -3.18 -0.61
C ASP A 69 -15.96 -1.80 -0.49
N ASN A 70 -15.19 -1.39 -1.49
CA ASN A 70 -14.47 -0.12 -1.51
C ASN A 70 -13.52 0.10 -0.31
N LEU A 71 -13.05 -1.00 0.29
CA LEU A 71 -12.04 -0.94 1.35
C LEU A 71 -10.71 -0.52 0.75
N ARG A 72 -10.04 0.46 1.35
CA ARG A 72 -8.71 0.87 0.93
C ARG A 72 -7.69 -0.20 1.30
N PHE A 73 -7.16 -0.90 0.31
CA PHE A 73 -6.18 -1.94 0.53
C PHE A 73 -4.80 -1.35 0.86
N VAL A 74 -4.35 -0.39 0.04
CA VAL A 74 -3.05 0.26 0.24
C VAL A 74 -2.98 1.61 -0.47
N ARG A 75 -2.12 2.49 0.04
CA ARG A 75 -1.61 3.67 -0.65
C ARG A 75 -0.22 3.36 -1.20
N ALA A 76 -0.14 3.20 -2.51
CA ALA A 76 1.11 2.88 -3.20
C ALA A 76 1.82 4.18 -3.63
N ALA A 77 2.76 4.64 -2.81
CA ALA A 77 3.58 5.82 -3.11
C ALA A 77 4.67 5.53 -4.14
N ALA A 78 5.08 6.54 -4.86
CA ALA A 78 6.22 6.49 -5.77
C ALA A 78 7.55 6.18 -5.04
N PRO A 79 8.57 5.63 -5.74
CA PRO A 79 8.47 4.98 -7.02
C PRO A 79 7.72 3.64 -6.90
N ASN A 80 6.86 3.28 -7.84
CA ASN A 80 6.13 1.99 -7.82
C ASN A 80 5.65 1.62 -9.22
N LEU A 81 5.20 0.39 -9.38
CA LEU A 81 4.60 -0.05 -10.63
C LEU A 81 3.50 -1.11 -10.38
N PHE A 82 2.54 -1.19 -11.29
CA PHE A 82 1.47 -2.19 -11.27
C PHE A 82 1.16 -2.69 -12.67
N GLY A 83 0.56 -3.86 -12.77
CA GLY A 83 0.15 -4.46 -14.05
C GLY A 83 1.05 -5.58 -14.54
N MET A 84 2.20 -5.84 -13.87
CA MET A 84 3.09 -6.95 -14.23
C MET A 84 2.53 -8.34 -13.86
N GLN A 85 1.41 -8.40 -13.16
CA GLN A 85 0.79 -9.68 -12.76
C GLN A 85 0.10 -10.42 -13.91
N GLY A 86 -0.26 -9.71 -14.99
CA GLY A 86 -0.84 -10.28 -16.21
C GLY A 86 -2.18 -11.00 -16.03
N SER A 87 -2.76 -11.00 -14.83
CA SER A 87 -3.99 -11.74 -14.52
C SER A 87 -5.23 -10.84 -14.62
N PRO A 88 -6.14 -11.07 -15.58
CA PRO A 88 -7.40 -10.33 -15.66
C PRO A 88 -8.27 -10.53 -14.41
N PHE A 89 -8.16 -11.68 -13.75
CA PHE A 89 -8.89 -11.96 -12.51
C PHE A 89 -8.53 -10.96 -11.40
N ARG A 90 -7.25 -10.67 -11.21
CA ARG A 90 -6.78 -9.71 -10.18
C ARG A 90 -7.21 -8.27 -10.47
N ASN A 91 -7.27 -7.90 -11.74
CA ASN A 91 -7.67 -6.56 -12.16
C ASN A 91 -9.12 -6.23 -11.81
N ASN A 92 -9.97 -7.24 -11.69
CA ASN A 92 -11.36 -7.08 -11.28
C ASN A 92 -11.55 -7.02 -9.75
N LEU A 93 -10.55 -7.44 -8.98
CA LEU A 93 -10.62 -7.42 -7.52
C LEU A 93 -10.25 -6.05 -6.93
N TYR A 94 -9.52 -5.23 -7.67
CA TYR A 94 -9.00 -3.95 -7.20
C TYR A 94 -9.29 -2.82 -8.18
N GLN A 95 -9.54 -1.64 -7.61
CA GLN A 95 -9.67 -0.38 -8.33
C GLN A 95 -8.52 0.53 -7.94
N PHE A 96 -7.86 1.12 -8.94
CA PHE A 96 -6.75 2.04 -8.77
C PHE A 96 -7.24 3.47 -8.95
N ARG A 97 -6.99 4.35 -7.97
CA ARG A 97 -7.37 5.76 -8.02
C ARG A 97 -6.17 6.65 -7.77
N SER A 98 -5.98 7.64 -8.65
CA SER A 98 -4.84 8.56 -8.55
C SER A 98 -5.02 9.58 -7.43
N GLU A 99 -3.92 9.94 -6.75
CA GLU A 99 -3.90 11.17 -5.94
C GLU A 99 -3.78 12.40 -6.84
N LYS A 100 -4.18 13.55 -6.30
CA LYS A 100 -3.99 14.83 -7.01
C LYS A 100 -2.50 15.10 -7.21
N GLY A 101 -2.12 15.39 -8.45
CA GLY A 101 -0.74 15.69 -8.82
C GLY A 101 0.16 14.46 -8.94
N ALA A 102 -0.38 13.24 -8.92
CA ALA A 102 0.41 12.06 -9.21
C ALA A 102 0.94 12.08 -10.64
N VAL A 103 2.22 11.77 -10.82
CA VAL A 103 2.87 11.64 -12.13
C VAL A 103 2.93 10.17 -12.49
N LEU A 104 2.16 9.80 -13.50
CA LEU A 104 2.02 8.41 -13.94
C LEU A 104 2.43 8.28 -15.40
N GLU A 105 3.05 7.14 -15.73
CA GLU A 105 3.29 6.72 -17.10
C GLU A 105 2.70 5.31 -17.31
N THR A 106 2.47 4.95 -18.57
CA THR A 106 1.91 3.64 -18.92
C THR A 106 2.54 3.08 -20.17
N LEU A 107 2.64 1.75 -20.25
CA LEU A 107 3.03 1.02 -21.46
C LEU A 107 2.20 -0.27 -21.60
N PRO A 108 2.07 -0.83 -22.81
CA PRO A 108 1.45 -2.13 -23.02
C PRO A 108 2.15 -3.24 -22.21
N TYR A 109 1.39 -4.21 -21.70
CA TYR A 109 1.96 -5.34 -20.95
C TYR A 109 2.92 -6.16 -21.81
N SER A 110 2.56 -6.43 -23.10
CA SER A 110 3.42 -7.14 -24.03
C SER A 110 4.79 -6.45 -24.16
N ARG A 111 4.80 -5.12 -24.31
CA ARG A 111 6.04 -4.37 -24.43
C ARG A 111 6.87 -4.41 -23.15
N ALA A 112 6.23 -4.39 -21.98
CA ALA A 112 6.94 -4.55 -20.70
C ALA A 112 7.63 -5.94 -20.62
N VAL A 113 6.95 -7.01 -21.07
CA VAL A 113 7.52 -8.36 -21.11
C VAL A 113 8.72 -8.45 -22.07
N GLU A 114 8.63 -7.81 -23.26
CA GLU A 114 9.75 -7.72 -24.18
C GLU A 114 10.96 -7.02 -23.53
N LEU A 115 10.76 -5.88 -22.89
CA LEU A 115 11.82 -5.13 -22.21
C LEU A 115 12.46 -5.93 -21.07
N VAL A 116 11.66 -6.72 -20.32
CA VAL A 116 12.20 -7.65 -19.30
C VAL A 116 13.16 -8.66 -19.94
N SER A 117 12.81 -9.20 -21.11
CA SER A 117 13.67 -10.13 -21.85
C SER A 117 14.90 -9.43 -22.43
N GLU A 118 14.72 -8.30 -23.10
CA GLU A 118 15.80 -7.50 -23.74
C GLU A 118 16.88 -7.09 -22.74
N HIS A 119 16.46 -6.68 -21.54
CA HIS A 119 17.35 -6.18 -20.48
C HIS A 119 17.68 -7.24 -19.41
N GLN A 120 17.24 -8.50 -19.59
CA GLN A 120 17.47 -9.62 -18.65
C GLN A 120 17.00 -9.35 -17.21
N LEU A 121 15.86 -8.68 -17.05
CA LEU A 121 15.31 -8.21 -15.76
C LEU A 121 14.41 -9.25 -15.05
N PHE A 122 14.55 -10.53 -15.35
CA PHE A 122 13.71 -11.58 -14.75
C PHE A 122 13.86 -11.65 -13.23
N LYS A 123 15.09 -11.43 -12.73
CA LYS A 123 15.33 -11.41 -11.28
C LYS A 123 14.59 -10.27 -10.60
N GLU A 124 14.66 -9.08 -11.15
CA GLU A 124 13.99 -7.88 -10.63
C GLU A 124 12.46 -8.06 -10.62
N VAL A 125 11.91 -8.69 -11.66
CA VAL A 125 10.47 -9.01 -11.70
C VAL A 125 10.12 -10.02 -10.61
N LEU A 126 10.91 -11.08 -10.41
CA LEU A 126 10.66 -12.07 -9.36
C LEU A 126 10.79 -11.47 -7.96
N ASP A 127 11.81 -10.66 -7.70
CA ASP A 127 12.00 -9.97 -6.43
C ASP A 127 10.81 -9.04 -6.13
N PHE A 128 10.36 -8.30 -7.14
CA PHE A 128 9.18 -7.43 -6.99
C PHE A 128 7.89 -8.22 -6.77
N GLN A 129 7.67 -9.33 -7.48
CA GLN A 129 6.51 -10.21 -7.26
C GLN A 129 6.54 -10.85 -5.86
N THR A 130 7.71 -11.25 -5.38
CA THR A 130 7.90 -11.75 -4.02
C THR A 130 7.49 -10.69 -3.00
N TYR A 131 7.98 -9.45 -3.15
CA TYR A 131 7.57 -8.34 -2.30
C TYR A 131 6.05 -8.13 -2.29
N LEU A 132 5.39 -8.14 -3.46
CA LEU A 132 3.93 -7.97 -3.52
C LEU A 132 3.19 -9.13 -2.83
N SER A 133 3.67 -10.36 -2.99
CA SER A 133 3.11 -11.55 -2.33
C SER A 133 3.24 -11.46 -0.81
N ASP A 134 4.44 -11.12 -0.33
CA ASP A 134 4.71 -10.94 1.10
C ASP A 134 3.89 -9.79 1.68
N PHE A 135 3.73 -8.68 0.94
CA PHE A 135 2.87 -7.58 1.35
C PHE A 135 1.40 -8.01 1.50
N GLN A 136 0.88 -8.83 0.56
CA GLN A 136 -0.47 -9.39 0.67
C GLN A 136 -0.61 -10.30 1.89
N ALA A 137 0.39 -11.15 2.17
CA ALA A 137 0.42 -12.00 3.35
C ALA A 137 0.46 -11.18 4.64
N TYR A 138 1.29 -10.14 4.68
CA TYR A 138 1.33 -9.19 5.80
C TYR A 138 -0.04 -8.55 6.06
N ARG A 139 -0.68 -7.98 5.03
CA ARG A 139 -2.02 -7.37 5.15
C ARG A 139 -3.08 -8.38 5.63
N THR A 140 -3.02 -9.61 5.16
CA THR A 140 -3.90 -10.70 5.59
C THR A 140 -3.71 -10.99 7.07
N ASN A 141 -2.48 -11.10 7.53
CA ASN A 141 -2.15 -11.34 8.94
C ASN A 141 -2.57 -10.21 9.88
N LEU A 142 -2.61 -8.95 9.41
CA LEU A 142 -3.07 -7.83 10.22
C LEU A 142 -4.58 -7.85 10.50
N LEU A 143 -5.37 -8.47 9.62
CA LEU A 143 -6.82 -8.36 9.63
C LEU A 143 -7.53 -9.66 10.01
N ILE A 144 -7.01 -10.82 9.58
CA ILE A 144 -7.69 -12.10 9.78
C ILE A 144 -7.43 -12.62 11.20
N SER A 145 -8.50 -13.05 11.87
CA SER A 145 -8.45 -13.62 13.23
C SER A 145 -7.85 -12.71 14.30
N LYS A 146 -7.98 -11.38 14.10
CA LYS A 146 -7.54 -10.38 15.08
C LYS A 146 -8.72 -9.72 15.76
N SER A 147 -8.55 -9.39 17.05
CA SER A 147 -9.51 -8.53 17.76
C SER A 147 -9.47 -7.11 17.20
N THR A 148 -10.54 -6.36 17.41
CA THR A 148 -10.59 -4.92 17.04
C THR A 148 -9.42 -4.15 17.66
N TYR A 149 -9.05 -4.47 18.88
CA TYR A 149 -7.91 -3.87 19.57
C TYR A 149 -6.59 -4.17 18.85
N GLN A 150 -6.33 -5.42 18.50
CA GLN A 150 -5.11 -5.81 17.79
C GLN A 150 -5.00 -5.12 16.42
N ILE A 151 -6.12 -5.00 15.70
CA ILE A 151 -6.17 -4.28 14.43
C ILE A 151 -5.84 -2.79 14.64
N VAL A 152 -6.46 -2.13 15.61
CA VAL A 152 -6.17 -0.72 15.91
C VAL A 152 -4.70 -0.52 16.26
N CYS A 153 -4.12 -1.39 17.10
CA CYS A 153 -2.70 -1.32 17.45
C CYS A 153 -1.79 -1.47 16.22
N ALA A 154 -2.09 -2.42 15.33
CA ALA A 154 -1.31 -2.61 14.10
C ALA A 154 -1.30 -1.36 13.21
N PHE A 155 -2.46 -0.72 13.05
CA PHE A 155 -2.54 0.53 12.28
C PHE A 155 -1.90 1.74 12.98
N LEU A 156 -1.86 1.76 14.31
CA LEU A 156 -1.08 2.77 15.04
C LEU A 156 0.42 2.61 14.77
N PHE A 157 0.94 1.37 14.72
CA PHE A 157 2.33 1.12 14.33
C PHE A 157 2.61 1.50 12.88
N GLU A 158 1.70 1.19 11.94
CA GLU A 158 1.85 1.66 10.55
C GLU A 158 1.93 3.20 10.46
N LEU A 159 1.09 3.90 11.22
CA LEU A 159 1.14 5.37 11.30
C LEU A 159 2.45 5.86 11.90
N GLU A 160 2.94 5.23 12.96
CA GLU A 160 4.21 5.60 13.63
C GLU A 160 5.41 5.49 12.68
N MET A 161 5.39 4.50 11.77
CA MET A 161 6.44 4.29 10.77
C MET A 161 6.37 5.25 9.58
N MET A 162 5.30 6.02 9.45
CA MET A 162 5.20 7.03 8.38
C MET A 162 6.15 8.21 8.64
N PRO A 163 6.64 8.86 7.57
CA PRO A 163 7.32 10.15 7.72
C PRO A 163 6.47 11.13 8.56
N PRO A 164 7.09 11.89 9.50
CA PRO A 164 6.35 12.76 10.42
C PRO A 164 5.39 13.73 9.72
N GLU A 165 5.79 14.30 8.59
CA GLU A 165 4.94 15.21 7.81
C GLU A 165 3.66 14.54 7.31
N GLN A 166 3.75 13.30 6.86
CA GLN A 166 2.60 12.53 6.39
C GLN A 166 1.73 12.09 7.56
N ARG A 167 2.34 11.58 8.64
CA ARG A 167 1.65 11.15 9.85
C ARG A 167 0.83 12.27 10.47
N LEU A 168 1.40 13.45 10.63
CA LEU A 168 0.74 14.63 11.21
C LEU A 168 -0.36 15.24 10.31
N ARG A 169 -0.44 14.86 9.05
CA ARG A 169 -1.56 15.20 8.16
C ARG A 169 -2.66 14.14 8.15
N THR A 170 -2.37 12.93 8.65
CA THR A 170 -3.26 11.77 8.58
C THR A 170 -4.12 11.66 9.84
N SER A 171 -5.45 11.65 9.70
CA SER A 171 -6.35 11.37 10.82
C SER A 171 -6.26 9.91 11.22
N VAL A 172 -5.97 9.63 12.50
CA VAL A 172 -5.86 8.26 13.03
C VAL A 172 -7.14 7.47 12.77
N PHE A 173 -8.29 8.04 13.12
CA PHE A 173 -9.56 7.36 12.89
C PHE A 173 -9.83 7.10 11.43
N ASN A 174 -9.69 8.11 10.56
CA ASN A 174 -9.97 7.93 9.13
C ASN A 174 -9.04 6.90 8.50
N TYR A 175 -7.76 6.92 8.89
CA TYR A 175 -6.78 5.94 8.40
C TYR A 175 -7.20 4.51 8.76
N ILE A 176 -7.53 4.26 10.03
CA ILE A 176 -7.99 2.94 10.47
C ILE A 176 -9.31 2.57 9.76
N HIS A 177 -10.28 3.48 9.71
CA HIS A 177 -11.59 3.21 9.12
C HIS A 177 -11.51 2.89 7.62
N GLU A 178 -10.74 3.66 6.85
CA GLU A 178 -10.54 3.44 5.42
C GLU A 178 -9.96 2.06 5.09
N HIS A 179 -9.11 1.52 5.99
CA HIS A 179 -8.43 0.25 5.79
C HIS A 179 -9.13 -0.96 6.44
N THR A 180 -10.17 -0.76 7.25
CA THR A 180 -10.76 -1.84 8.05
C THR A 180 -12.28 -1.84 8.07
N HIS A 181 -12.93 -0.71 7.79
CA HIS A 181 -14.37 -0.45 8.00
C HIS A 181 -14.84 -0.70 9.46
N LEU A 182 -13.93 -0.69 10.44
CA LEU A 182 -14.30 -0.81 11.85
C LEU A 182 -15.21 0.34 12.28
N ALA A 183 -16.19 0.02 13.16
CA ALA A 183 -17.14 1.00 13.66
C ALA A 183 -16.45 2.11 14.45
N ARG A 184 -16.86 3.35 14.23
CA ARG A 184 -16.28 4.54 14.88
C ARG A 184 -16.25 4.44 16.41
N SER A 185 -17.33 3.98 17.03
CA SER A 185 -17.44 3.86 18.48
C SER A 185 -16.37 2.94 19.07
N GLY A 186 -16.15 1.77 18.45
CA GLY A 186 -15.14 0.83 18.90
C GLY A 186 -13.72 1.36 18.77
N VAL A 187 -13.38 1.95 17.62
CA VAL A 187 -12.06 2.55 17.40
C VAL A 187 -11.82 3.69 18.38
N MET A 188 -12.77 4.63 18.51
CA MET A 188 -12.62 5.80 19.39
C MET A 188 -12.52 5.44 20.86
N LYS A 189 -13.22 4.37 21.30
CA LYS A 189 -13.07 3.86 22.66
C LYS A 189 -11.65 3.39 22.91
N ILE A 190 -11.11 2.52 22.04
CA ILE A 190 -9.73 2.01 22.16
C ILE A 190 -8.71 3.15 22.17
N LEU A 191 -8.84 4.12 21.26
CA LEU A 191 -7.94 5.28 21.21
C LEU A 191 -8.04 6.13 22.50
N SER A 192 -9.23 6.28 23.08
CA SER A 192 -9.43 6.99 24.34
C SER A 192 -8.73 6.28 25.50
N ASP A 193 -8.90 4.96 25.61
CA ASP A 193 -8.31 4.17 26.69
C ASP A 193 -6.77 4.14 26.59
N LEU A 194 -6.24 4.03 25.37
CA LEU A 194 -4.79 4.11 25.14
C LEU A 194 -4.21 5.50 25.48
N ARG A 195 -4.98 6.57 25.25
CA ARG A 195 -4.58 7.94 25.66
C ARG A 195 -4.61 8.10 27.17
N GLN A 196 -5.68 7.63 27.84
CA GLN A 196 -5.79 7.69 29.31
C GLN A 196 -4.67 6.91 30.00
N GLY A 197 -4.27 5.78 29.42
CA GLY A 197 -3.13 4.99 29.90
C GLY A 197 -1.77 5.58 29.51
N GLU A 198 -1.74 6.72 28.83
CA GLU A 198 -0.50 7.38 28.35
C GLU A 198 0.34 6.46 27.43
N TYR A 199 -0.31 5.58 26.65
CA TYR A 199 0.38 4.74 25.67
C TYR A 199 0.63 5.47 24.36
N ILE A 200 -0.26 6.41 24.00
CA ILE A 200 -0.18 7.17 22.76
C ILE A 200 -0.44 8.65 23.01
N ASN A 201 0.23 9.50 22.22
CA ASN A 201 -0.11 10.93 22.13
C ASN A 201 -0.82 11.19 20.81
N ILE A 202 -2.08 11.67 20.89
CA ILE A 202 -2.90 12.11 19.77
C ILE A 202 -3.32 13.56 19.98
N GLU A 203 -2.93 14.42 19.04
CA GLU A 203 -3.30 15.84 19.02
C GLU A 203 -4.11 16.14 17.75
N ASN A 204 -5.24 16.82 17.92
CA ASN A 204 -6.15 17.17 16.81
C ASN A 204 -6.50 15.97 15.90
N GLY A 205 -6.63 14.76 16.50
CA GLY A 205 -6.92 13.53 15.78
C GLY A 205 -5.75 12.95 14.99
N LYS A 206 -4.52 13.43 15.21
CA LYS A 206 -3.28 12.96 14.56
C LYS A 206 -2.38 12.26 15.57
N LEU A 207 -1.75 11.16 15.16
CA LEU A 207 -0.78 10.47 16.00
C LEU A 207 0.52 11.29 16.06
N VAL A 208 0.88 11.76 17.26
CA VAL A 208 2.16 12.41 17.49
C VAL A 208 3.22 11.36 17.76
N ALA A 209 2.96 10.44 18.70
CA ALA A 209 3.89 9.37 19.06
C ALA A 209 3.18 8.21 19.78
N ILE A 210 3.79 7.03 19.72
CA ILE A 210 3.55 5.92 20.64
C ILE A 210 4.55 6.07 21.79
N LEU A 211 4.05 6.30 23.01
CA LEU A 211 4.87 6.67 24.18
C LEU A 211 5.40 5.45 24.96
N LYS A 212 4.65 4.35 24.94
CA LYS A 212 4.94 3.11 25.66
C LYS A 212 4.58 1.91 24.79
N LYS A 213 5.17 0.76 25.11
CA LYS A 213 4.78 -0.51 24.48
C LYS A 213 3.28 -0.73 24.70
N LEU A 214 2.53 -0.90 23.61
CA LEU A 214 1.10 -1.15 23.68
C LEU A 214 0.82 -2.50 24.38
N PRO A 215 -0.21 -2.60 25.22
CA PRO A 215 -0.62 -3.85 25.85
C PRO A 215 -0.89 -4.94 24.80
N ARG A 216 -0.67 -6.19 25.15
CA ARG A 216 -0.96 -7.33 24.25
C ARG A 216 -2.44 -7.62 24.12
N GLU A 217 -3.20 -7.31 25.17
CA GLU A 217 -4.65 -7.56 25.30
C GLU A 217 -5.32 -6.30 25.86
N TYR A 218 -6.61 -6.21 25.57
CA TYR A 218 -7.47 -5.07 25.94
C TYR A 218 -8.58 -5.55 26.88
#